data_7fbcea3b716660dec3be1a5e93269af1
#
_entry.id   7fbcea3b716660dec3be1a5e93269af1
#
_cell.length_a   1.000
_cell.length_b   1.000
_cell.length_c   1.000
_cell.angle_alpha   90.00
_cell.angle_beta   90.00
_cell.angle_gamma   90.00
#
_symmetry.space_group_name_H-M   'P 1'
#
loop_
_entity.id
_entity.type
_entity.pdbx_description
1 polymer ?
#
loop_
_entity_poly.entity_id
_entity_poly.type
_entity_poly.pdbx_seq_one_letter_code
_entity_poly.pdbx_strand_id
1 'polypeptide(L)'
;MVALMAILSSAIIFGSGMLSSSRLRGGTTLIASAVRLGIARANTTGHAGRLVLDLDNDRVVLEESTGSVMLREKKAPAGGAQAATDAEQKAKQESDRILEGPHAPRASFHPVPSFADSPQGRELGNGVDLSQVQTEHDEQPLITGRAYVYFWPGGLTERAYIQLKRAGTVEGLTVVVSPLTGRSKIEKGLIDMPEPRTDKEEDHGDREAL
;
A
#
# COMPACT_ATOMS: atom_id res chain seq x y z
N MET A 1 -36.40 -32.96 21.06
CA MET A 1 -35.98 -31.64 21.56
C MET A 1 -34.45 -31.48 21.53
N VAL A 2 -33.65 -32.36 22.16
CA VAL A 2 -32.18 -32.25 22.22
C VAL A 2 -31.53 -32.29 20.83
N ALA A 3 -31.97 -33.17 19.92
CA ALA A 3 -31.44 -33.28 18.56
C ALA A 3 -31.67 -32.01 17.72
N LEU A 4 -32.79 -31.32 17.90
CA LEU A 4 -33.11 -30.09 17.19
C LEU A 4 -32.23 -28.92 17.67
N MET A 5 -31.92 -28.86 18.97
CA MET A 5 -30.98 -27.90 19.53
C MET A 5 -29.54 -28.13 19.05
N ALA A 6 -29.10 -29.38 18.91
CA ALA A 6 -27.78 -29.73 18.42
C ALA A 6 -27.62 -29.31 16.95
N ILE A 7 -28.64 -29.51 16.11
CA ILE A 7 -28.62 -29.10 14.70
C ILE A 7 -28.59 -27.57 14.57
N LEU A 8 -29.39 -26.85 15.36
CA LEU A 8 -29.38 -25.39 15.38
C LEU A 8 -28.04 -24.81 15.85
N SER A 9 -27.46 -25.40 16.88
CA SER A 9 -26.13 -24.97 17.38
C SER A 9 -25.02 -25.19 16.37
N SER A 10 -25.02 -26.32 15.64
CA SER A 10 -24.04 -26.60 14.60
C SER A 10 -24.18 -25.65 13.41
N ALA A 11 -25.39 -25.29 13.01
CA ALA A 11 -25.62 -24.34 11.91
C ALA A 11 -25.09 -22.93 12.21
N ILE A 12 -25.15 -22.48 13.46
CA ILE A 12 -24.64 -21.18 13.91
C ILE A 12 -23.10 -21.17 13.87
N ILE A 13 -22.47 -22.26 14.31
CA ILE A 13 -20.99 -22.36 14.34
C ILE A 13 -20.41 -22.41 12.93
N PHE A 14 -20.99 -23.20 12.03
CA PHE A 14 -20.53 -23.26 10.64
C PHE A 14 -20.86 -21.99 9.83
N GLY A 15 -22.02 -21.35 10.10
CA GLY A 15 -22.44 -20.14 9.40
C GLY A 15 -21.55 -18.93 9.69
N SER A 16 -21.05 -18.78 10.90
CA SER A 16 -20.21 -17.65 11.30
C SER A 16 -18.84 -17.63 10.61
N GLY A 17 -18.24 -18.79 10.34
CA GLY A 17 -16.97 -18.92 9.63
C GLY A 17 -17.04 -18.51 8.16
N MET A 18 -18.13 -18.83 7.48
CA MET A 18 -18.32 -18.45 6.07
C MET A 18 -18.51 -16.95 5.86
N LEU A 19 -19.27 -16.30 6.77
CA LEU A 19 -19.50 -14.85 6.70
C LEU A 19 -18.22 -14.04 6.92
N SER A 20 -17.36 -14.44 7.84
CA SER A 20 -16.10 -13.76 8.11
C SER A 20 -15.08 -13.90 6.97
N SER A 21 -15.01 -15.05 6.34
CA SER A 21 -14.18 -15.29 5.14
C SER A 21 -14.66 -14.44 3.95
N SER A 22 -15.97 -14.27 3.78
CA SER A 22 -16.54 -13.41 2.74
C SER A 22 -16.20 -11.93 2.98
N ARG A 23 -16.23 -11.47 4.24
CA ARG A 23 -15.87 -10.08 4.60
C ARG A 23 -14.38 -9.79 4.34
N LEU A 24 -13.49 -10.72 4.70
CA LEU A 24 -12.07 -10.59 4.42
C LEU A 24 -11.80 -10.43 2.91
N ARG A 25 -12.45 -11.25 2.08
CA ARG A 25 -12.39 -11.12 0.62
C ARG A 25 -12.99 -9.79 0.13
N GLY A 26 -14.07 -9.32 0.76
CA GLY A 26 -14.67 -8.02 0.47
C GLY A 26 -13.70 -6.87 0.74
N GLY A 27 -13.02 -6.86 1.90
CA GLY A 27 -12.02 -5.87 2.26
C GLY A 27 -10.82 -5.86 1.30
N THR A 28 -10.27 -7.04 0.95
CA THR A 28 -9.18 -7.12 -0.03
C THR A 28 -9.60 -6.65 -1.42
N THR A 29 -10.82 -6.98 -1.85
CA THR A 29 -11.37 -6.53 -3.13
C THR A 29 -11.57 -5.01 -3.14
N LEU A 30 -12.01 -4.42 -2.01
CA LEU A 30 -12.12 -2.97 -1.85
C LEU A 30 -10.77 -2.29 -2.06
N ILE A 31 -9.70 -2.76 -1.40
CA ILE A 31 -8.36 -2.21 -1.56
C ILE A 31 -7.87 -2.38 -3.01
N ALA A 32 -7.99 -3.56 -3.58
CA ALA A 32 -7.60 -3.81 -4.97
C ALA A 32 -8.36 -2.92 -5.97
N SER A 33 -9.62 -2.62 -5.69
CA SER A 33 -10.44 -1.69 -6.49
C SER A 33 -10.03 -0.24 -6.29
N ALA A 34 -9.67 0.15 -5.07
CA ALA A 34 -9.16 1.48 -4.74
C ALA A 34 -7.83 1.76 -5.47
N VAL A 35 -6.90 0.79 -5.50
CA VAL A 35 -5.65 0.88 -6.27
C VAL A 35 -5.95 1.14 -7.75
N ARG A 36 -6.83 0.33 -8.36
CA ARG A 36 -7.20 0.52 -9.78
C ARG A 36 -7.83 1.88 -10.04
N LEU A 37 -8.73 2.32 -9.16
CA LEU A 37 -9.37 3.63 -9.27
C LEU A 37 -8.35 4.76 -9.12
N GLY A 38 -7.42 4.65 -8.16
CA GLY A 38 -6.35 5.64 -7.94
C GLY A 38 -5.47 5.82 -9.17
N ILE A 39 -5.02 4.72 -9.77
CA ILE A 39 -4.22 4.75 -11.00
C ILE A 39 -5.01 5.33 -12.18
N ALA A 40 -6.26 4.87 -12.38
CA ALA A 40 -7.10 5.37 -13.46
C ALA A 40 -7.35 6.88 -13.31
N ARG A 41 -7.55 7.34 -12.08
CA ARG A 41 -7.77 8.75 -11.80
C ARG A 41 -6.51 9.58 -12.02
N ALA A 42 -5.35 9.12 -11.52
CA ALA A 42 -4.08 9.79 -11.76
C ALA A 42 -3.80 9.96 -13.26
N ASN A 43 -4.11 8.94 -14.07
CA ASN A 43 -3.96 9.01 -15.53
C ASN A 43 -4.95 9.96 -16.19
N THR A 44 -6.17 10.06 -15.66
CA THR A 44 -7.24 10.89 -16.27
C THR A 44 -7.06 12.36 -15.90
N THR A 45 -6.71 12.65 -14.66
CA THR A 45 -6.61 14.03 -14.15
C THR A 45 -5.22 14.63 -14.35
N GLY A 46 -4.20 13.79 -14.52
CA GLY A 46 -2.81 14.21 -14.56
C GLY A 46 -2.25 14.60 -13.18
N HIS A 47 -3.00 14.33 -12.12
CA HIS A 47 -2.61 14.61 -10.75
C HIS A 47 -2.14 13.33 -10.05
N ALA A 48 -1.18 13.47 -9.13
CA ALA A 48 -0.80 12.36 -8.29
C ALA A 48 -1.91 12.05 -7.27
N GLY A 49 -2.11 10.77 -7.00
CA GLY A 49 -3.03 10.29 -5.98
C GLY A 49 -2.31 9.46 -4.92
N ARG A 50 -3.00 9.19 -3.83
CA ARG A 50 -2.54 8.21 -2.83
C ARG A 50 -3.71 7.45 -2.20
N LEU A 51 -3.46 6.21 -1.87
CA LEU A 51 -4.33 5.41 -1.03
C LEU A 51 -3.82 5.54 0.41
N VAL A 52 -4.67 6.04 1.28
CA VAL A 52 -4.40 6.12 2.72
C VAL A 52 -5.02 4.90 3.38
N LEU A 53 -4.21 4.16 4.10
CA LEU A 53 -4.58 2.96 4.83
C LEU A 53 -4.44 3.27 6.33
N ASP A 54 -5.57 3.43 7.01
CA ASP A 54 -5.62 3.72 8.44
C ASP A 54 -5.68 2.38 9.19
N LEU A 55 -4.54 1.97 9.78
CA LEU A 55 -4.40 0.69 10.47
C LEU A 55 -5.07 0.68 11.84
N ASP A 56 -5.25 1.85 12.44
CA ASP A 56 -5.87 1.95 13.77
C ASP A 56 -7.39 1.87 13.70
N ASN A 57 -7.99 2.27 12.56
CA ASN A 57 -9.43 2.34 12.36
C ASN A 57 -9.96 1.39 11.27
N ASP A 58 -9.11 0.57 10.65
CA ASP A 58 -9.43 -0.35 9.54
C ASP A 58 -10.16 0.34 8.38
N ARG A 59 -9.66 1.51 7.99
CA ARG A 59 -10.26 2.37 6.97
C ARG A 59 -9.33 2.63 5.80
N VAL A 60 -9.95 2.90 4.68
CA VAL A 60 -9.26 3.20 3.42
C VAL A 60 -9.81 4.49 2.83
N VAL A 61 -8.92 5.42 2.50
CA VAL A 61 -9.25 6.69 1.85
C VAL A 61 -8.46 6.80 0.56
N LEU A 62 -9.11 7.19 -0.53
CA LEU A 62 -8.42 7.58 -1.75
C LEU A 62 -8.35 9.10 -1.79
N GLU A 63 -7.15 9.63 -1.96
CA GLU A 63 -6.90 11.07 -2.02
C GLU A 63 -6.18 11.44 -3.33
N GLU A 64 -6.43 12.66 -3.79
CA GLU A 64 -5.82 13.26 -4.97
C GLU A 64 -5.10 14.54 -4.58
N SER A 65 -3.93 14.76 -5.17
CA SER A 65 -3.14 15.97 -4.95
C SER A 65 -3.44 17.01 -6.04
N THR A 66 -3.44 18.28 -5.67
CA THR A 66 -3.50 19.41 -6.61
C THR A 66 -2.11 19.87 -7.04
N GLY A 67 -1.05 19.35 -6.42
CA GLY A 67 0.34 19.73 -6.70
C GLY A 67 1.20 18.55 -7.14
N SER A 68 2.44 18.87 -7.53
CA SER A 68 3.44 17.86 -7.83
C SER A 68 3.84 17.09 -6.57
N VAL A 69 3.91 15.78 -6.65
CA VAL A 69 4.29 14.89 -5.56
C VAL A 69 5.56 14.15 -5.93
N MET A 70 6.59 14.31 -5.12
CA MET A 70 7.84 13.58 -5.24
C MET A 70 8.09 12.84 -3.93
N LEU A 71 8.29 11.53 -4.00
CA LEU A 71 8.77 10.73 -2.87
C LEU A 71 10.29 10.77 -2.86
N ARG A 72 10.84 11.05 -1.71
CA ARG A 72 12.28 11.00 -1.47
C ARG A 72 12.56 9.89 -0.47
N GLU A 73 13.34 8.92 -0.88
CA GLU A 73 13.91 7.95 0.05
C GLU A 73 14.82 8.68 1.04
N LYS A 74 14.58 8.47 2.33
CA LYS A 74 15.40 9.05 3.40
C LYS A 74 16.84 8.55 3.39
N LYS A 75 17.08 7.40 2.81
CA LYS A 75 18.37 6.74 2.66
C LYS A 75 18.57 6.22 1.24
N ALA A 76 18.39 7.04 0.23
CA ALA A 76 19.02 6.68 -1.03
C ALA A 76 20.53 6.55 -0.73
N PRO A 77 21.14 5.34 -0.81
CA PRO A 77 22.56 5.24 -0.77
C PRO A 77 23.06 6.21 -1.83
N ALA A 78 24.12 6.95 -1.55
CA ALA A 78 24.72 7.90 -2.48
C ALA A 78 25.35 7.14 -3.66
N GLY A 79 24.54 6.36 -4.38
CA GLY A 79 24.87 5.59 -5.58
C GLY A 79 24.49 6.30 -6.87
N GLY A 80 23.90 7.49 -6.78
CA GLY A 80 23.93 8.45 -7.87
C GLY A 80 25.37 8.94 -8.02
N ALA A 81 25.85 9.08 -9.24
CA ALA A 81 27.17 9.62 -9.53
C ALA A 81 27.46 10.76 -8.55
N GLN A 82 28.49 10.59 -7.72
CA GLN A 82 28.90 11.64 -6.80
C GLN A 82 29.15 12.87 -7.67
N ALA A 83 28.55 14.01 -7.25
CA ALA A 83 28.75 15.26 -7.94
C ALA A 83 30.26 15.45 -8.15
N ALA A 84 30.70 15.31 -9.38
CA ALA A 84 32.12 15.24 -9.72
C ALA A 84 32.78 16.61 -9.74
N THR A 85 31.94 17.67 -9.75
CA THR A 85 32.40 19.06 -9.79
C THR A 85 31.83 19.89 -8.67
N ASP A 86 32.54 20.91 -8.24
CA ASP A 86 32.09 21.88 -7.21
C ASP A 86 30.77 22.57 -7.60
N ALA A 87 30.53 22.76 -8.90
CA ALA A 87 29.31 23.35 -9.43
C ALA A 87 28.09 22.40 -9.21
N GLU A 88 28.28 21.12 -9.47
CA GLU A 88 27.25 20.10 -9.24
C GLU A 88 26.95 19.91 -7.75
N GLN A 89 27.99 19.96 -6.90
CA GLN A 89 27.82 19.91 -5.44
C GLN A 89 27.00 21.10 -4.94
N LYS A 90 27.29 22.30 -5.40
CA LYS A 90 26.52 23.50 -5.06
C LYS A 90 25.08 23.43 -5.55
N ALA A 91 24.85 22.98 -6.78
CA ALA A 91 23.52 22.79 -7.33
C ALA A 91 22.70 21.77 -6.53
N LYS A 92 23.35 20.67 -6.12
CA LYS A 92 22.72 19.65 -5.26
C LYS A 92 22.36 20.21 -3.88
N GLN A 93 23.28 20.93 -3.23
CA GLN A 93 23.03 21.56 -1.94
C GLN A 93 21.90 22.58 -2.01
N GLU A 94 21.85 23.41 -3.08
CA GLU A 94 20.77 24.37 -3.27
C GLU A 94 19.42 23.68 -3.51
N SER A 95 19.40 22.61 -4.31
CA SER A 95 18.22 21.78 -4.51
C SER A 95 17.72 21.16 -3.20
N ASP A 96 18.63 20.60 -2.41
CA ASP A 96 18.30 20.01 -1.11
C ASP A 96 17.76 21.07 -0.14
N ARG A 97 18.36 22.27 -0.13
CA ARG A 97 17.90 23.40 0.68
C ARG A 97 16.49 23.87 0.29
N ILE A 98 16.17 23.90 -1.01
CA ILE A 98 14.84 24.26 -1.51
C ILE A 98 13.82 23.22 -1.11
N LEU A 99 14.16 21.92 -1.23
CA LEU A 99 13.28 20.82 -0.92
C LEU A 99 13.06 20.61 0.59
N GLU A 100 14.02 20.98 1.43
CA GLU A 100 13.96 20.84 2.89
C GLU A 100 13.58 22.14 3.61
N GLY A 101 13.54 23.25 2.90
CA GLY A 101 13.28 24.58 3.46
C GLY A 101 11.84 24.78 3.95
N PRO A 102 11.58 25.82 4.79
CA PRO A 102 10.24 26.12 5.31
C PRO A 102 9.23 26.50 4.22
N HIS A 103 9.70 26.84 3.02
CA HIS A 103 8.88 27.16 1.83
C HIS A 103 8.87 26.03 0.79
N ALA A 104 9.35 24.83 1.15
CA ALA A 104 9.28 23.68 0.26
C ALA A 104 7.84 23.45 -0.23
N PRO A 105 7.63 23.24 -1.54
CA PRO A 105 6.31 22.98 -2.05
C PRO A 105 5.77 21.70 -1.41
N ARG A 106 4.66 21.83 -0.69
CA ARG A 106 3.96 20.71 -0.08
C ARG A 106 2.74 20.40 -0.92
N ALA A 107 2.64 19.17 -1.38
CA ALA A 107 1.42 18.71 -2.03
C ALA A 107 0.29 18.65 -1.01
N SER A 108 -0.84 19.28 -1.33
CA SER A 108 -2.08 19.11 -0.57
C SER A 108 -2.89 17.98 -1.16
N PHE A 109 -3.38 17.09 -0.30
CA PHE A 109 -4.22 15.96 -0.70
C PHE A 109 -5.65 16.17 -0.22
N HIS A 110 -6.61 15.82 -1.09
CA HIS A 110 -8.03 15.91 -0.81
C HIS A 110 -8.70 14.57 -1.09
N PRO A 111 -9.63 14.12 -0.25
CA PRO A 111 -10.39 12.90 -0.49
C PRO A 111 -11.12 12.94 -1.83
N VAL A 112 -11.11 11.82 -2.54
CA VAL A 112 -11.81 11.64 -3.81
C VAL A 112 -13.28 11.31 -3.54
N PRO A 113 -14.25 12.20 -3.85
CA PRO A 113 -15.66 11.99 -3.49
C PRO A 113 -16.28 10.75 -4.14
N SER A 114 -15.81 10.36 -5.33
CA SER A 114 -16.32 9.16 -6.02
C SER A 114 -15.89 7.84 -5.37
N PHE A 115 -14.93 7.87 -4.45
CA PHE A 115 -14.47 6.67 -3.74
C PHE A 115 -15.30 6.42 -2.47
N ALA A 116 -15.61 7.46 -1.71
CA ALA A 116 -16.35 7.35 -0.47
C ALA A 116 -17.25 8.57 -0.24
N ASP A 117 -18.43 8.34 0.32
CA ASP A 117 -19.37 9.42 0.68
C ASP A 117 -18.90 10.22 1.90
N SER A 118 -17.92 9.72 2.62
CA SER A 118 -17.33 10.35 3.82
C SER A 118 -15.86 10.68 3.61
N PRO A 119 -15.38 11.84 4.07
CA PRO A 119 -13.96 12.18 4.06
C PRO A 119 -13.10 11.24 4.93
N GLN A 120 -13.73 10.49 5.86
CA GLN A 120 -13.06 9.46 6.67
C GLN A 120 -12.83 8.15 5.90
N GLY A 121 -13.33 8.05 4.65
CA GLY A 121 -13.12 6.89 3.80
C GLY A 121 -14.11 5.75 4.06
N ARG A 122 -13.75 4.56 3.57
CA ARG A 122 -14.55 3.33 3.64
C ARG A 122 -13.96 2.36 4.66
N GLU A 123 -14.82 1.73 5.44
CA GLU A 123 -14.42 0.65 6.35
C GLU A 123 -14.21 -0.65 5.57
N LEU A 124 -13.24 -1.44 6.02
CA LEU A 124 -12.93 -2.75 5.43
C LEU A 124 -14.00 -3.82 5.75
N GLY A 125 -14.82 -3.54 6.76
CA GLY A 125 -15.89 -4.42 7.21
C GLY A 125 -15.63 -5.00 8.60
N ASN A 126 -16.72 -5.30 9.33
CA ASN A 126 -16.63 -5.80 10.70
C ASN A 126 -15.85 -7.12 10.77
N GLY A 127 -14.84 -7.15 11.63
CA GLY A 127 -14.01 -8.33 11.86
C GLY A 127 -12.92 -8.55 10.79
N VAL A 128 -12.55 -7.50 10.06
CA VAL A 128 -11.41 -7.46 9.15
C VAL A 128 -10.46 -6.39 9.65
N ASP A 129 -9.26 -6.78 10.02
CA ASP A 129 -8.21 -5.91 10.51
C ASP A 129 -7.16 -5.71 9.41
N LEU A 130 -6.70 -4.48 9.26
CA LEU A 130 -5.51 -4.15 8.48
C LEU A 130 -4.28 -4.43 9.35
N SER A 131 -3.61 -5.56 9.11
CA SER A 131 -2.58 -6.03 10.05
C SER A 131 -1.21 -5.43 9.80
N GLN A 132 -0.87 -5.18 8.54
CA GLN A 132 0.44 -4.66 8.16
C GLN A 132 0.38 -4.05 6.77
N VAL A 133 1.12 -2.99 6.58
CA VAL A 133 1.37 -2.39 5.27
C VAL A 133 2.86 -2.15 5.12
N GLN A 134 3.41 -2.60 4.01
CA GLN A 134 4.80 -2.34 3.64
C GLN A 134 4.83 -1.75 2.24
N THR A 135 5.49 -0.61 2.10
CA THR A 135 5.67 0.11 0.84
C THR A 135 7.14 0.24 0.51
N GLU A 136 7.46 0.56 -0.74
CA GLU A 136 8.86 0.68 -1.18
C GLU A 136 9.56 1.91 -0.57
N HIS A 137 8.80 2.96 -0.19
CA HIS A 137 9.35 4.15 0.43
C HIS A 137 9.49 4.05 1.96
N ASP A 138 8.87 3.07 2.59
CA ASP A 138 8.97 2.83 4.04
C ASP A 138 10.11 1.84 4.31
N GLU A 139 11.02 2.18 5.24
CA GLU A 139 12.13 1.30 5.64
C GLU A 139 11.65 0.03 6.35
N GLN A 140 10.52 0.10 7.03
CA GLN A 140 9.96 -1.00 7.82
C GLN A 140 8.44 -1.12 7.61
N PRO A 141 7.88 -2.32 7.77
CA PRO A 141 6.45 -2.52 7.72
C PRO A 141 5.74 -1.71 8.81
N LEU A 142 4.66 -1.03 8.44
CA LEU A 142 3.79 -0.31 9.34
C LEU A 142 2.70 -1.24 9.86
N ILE A 143 2.53 -1.27 11.18
CA ILE A 143 1.51 -2.09 11.88
C ILE A 143 0.50 -1.22 12.65
N THR A 144 0.72 0.08 12.73
CA THR A 144 -0.14 1.07 13.38
C THR A 144 -0.06 2.40 12.63
N GLY A 145 -1.02 3.29 12.88
CA GLY A 145 -1.05 4.60 12.27
C GLY A 145 -1.55 4.57 10.82
N ARG A 146 -0.96 5.38 9.95
CA ARG A 146 -1.39 5.53 8.56
C ARG A 146 -0.26 5.22 7.59
N ALA A 147 -0.53 4.31 6.67
CA ALA A 147 0.33 3.99 5.55
C ALA A 147 -0.21 4.65 4.27
N TYR A 148 0.68 4.91 3.32
CA TYR A 148 0.35 5.58 2.06
C TYR A 148 0.88 4.77 0.88
N VAL A 149 0.06 4.61 -0.15
CA VAL A 149 0.48 4.03 -1.44
C VAL A 149 0.23 5.08 -2.51
N TYR A 150 1.27 5.50 -3.22
CA TYR A 150 1.20 6.61 -4.17
C TYR A 150 0.97 6.14 -5.61
N PHE A 151 0.26 6.97 -6.37
CA PHE A 151 -0.03 6.79 -7.78
C PHE A 151 0.37 8.04 -8.54
N TRP A 152 1.10 7.88 -9.64
CA TRP A 152 1.51 8.98 -10.49
C TRP A 152 0.86 8.91 -11.86
N PRO A 153 0.70 10.05 -12.53
CA PRO A 153 0.32 10.08 -13.94
C PRO A 153 1.27 9.22 -14.78
N GLY A 154 0.72 8.55 -15.79
CA GLY A 154 1.48 7.59 -16.59
C GLY A 154 1.37 6.15 -16.12
N GLY A 155 0.54 5.88 -15.07
CA GLY A 155 0.29 4.53 -14.57
C GLY A 155 1.34 3.99 -13.62
N LEU A 156 2.27 4.84 -13.20
CA LEU A 156 3.29 4.49 -12.24
C LEU A 156 2.73 4.44 -10.82
N THR A 157 3.15 3.46 -10.07
CA THR A 157 2.86 3.32 -8.64
C THR A 157 4.08 2.71 -7.95
N GLU A 158 4.08 2.69 -6.66
CA GLU A 158 5.09 2.00 -5.87
C GLU A 158 4.69 0.55 -5.57
N ARG A 159 5.67 -0.28 -5.25
CA ARG A 159 5.40 -1.62 -4.73
C ARG A 159 4.80 -1.51 -3.34
N ALA A 160 3.72 -2.25 -3.09
CA ALA A 160 3.10 -2.30 -1.78
C ALA A 160 2.57 -3.70 -1.47
N TYR A 161 2.73 -4.11 -0.22
CA TYR A 161 2.19 -5.34 0.35
C TYR A 161 1.25 -4.95 1.49
N ILE A 162 -0.04 -5.21 1.32
CA ILE A 162 -1.09 -4.80 2.24
C ILE A 162 -1.73 -6.06 2.78
N GLN A 163 -1.49 -6.34 4.06
CA GLN A 163 -1.95 -7.55 4.72
C GLN A 163 -3.23 -7.27 5.50
N LEU A 164 -4.26 -8.06 5.20
CA LEU A 164 -5.52 -8.06 5.94
C LEU A 164 -5.68 -9.42 6.62
N LYS A 165 -6.16 -9.41 7.84
CA LYS A 165 -6.49 -10.62 8.58
C LYS A 165 -7.91 -10.58 9.11
N ARG A 166 -8.44 -11.75 9.43
CA ARG A 166 -9.66 -11.85 10.19
C ARG A 166 -9.36 -11.59 11.67
N ALA A 167 -10.13 -10.71 12.29
CA ALA A 167 -9.97 -10.38 13.71
C ALA A 167 -9.90 -11.64 14.59
N GLY A 168 -8.90 -11.66 15.48
CA GLY A 168 -8.67 -12.78 16.40
C GLY A 168 -8.12 -14.06 15.76
N THR A 169 -7.67 -14.03 14.49
CA THR A 169 -7.10 -15.21 13.81
C THR A 169 -5.80 -14.86 13.09
N VAL A 170 -5.08 -15.88 12.65
CA VAL A 170 -3.90 -15.77 11.78
C VAL A 170 -4.26 -15.92 10.29
N GLU A 171 -5.53 -16.17 9.99
CA GLU A 171 -5.98 -16.26 8.61
C GLU A 171 -6.02 -14.88 7.96
N GLY A 172 -5.33 -14.71 6.85
CA GLY A 172 -5.26 -13.44 6.16
C GLY A 172 -5.11 -13.58 4.66
N LEU A 173 -5.18 -12.43 4.01
CA LEU A 173 -4.93 -12.24 2.58
C LEU A 173 -4.00 -11.04 2.43
N THR A 174 -3.16 -11.08 1.41
CA THR A 174 -2.27 -9.97 1.07
C THR A 174 -2.64 -9.40 -0.28
N VAL A 175 -2.81 -8.08 -0.35
CA VAL A 175 -2.94 -7.36 -1.62
C VAL A 175 -1.54 -6.90 -2.03
N VAL A 176 -1.05 -7.43 -3.14
CA VAL A 176 0.25 -7.09 -3.71
C VAL A 176 0.05 -6.11 -4.85
N VAL A 177 0.68 -4.94 -4.76
CA VAL A 177 0.65 -3.91 -5.80
C VAL A 177 1.96 -3.96 -6.58
N SER A 178 1.86 -4.10 -7.90
CA SER A 178 3.02 -4.14 -8.79
C SER A 178 3.36 -2.73 -9.30
N PRO A 179 4.59 -2.24 -9.11
CA PRO A 179 4.97 -0.88 -9.47
C PRO A 179 4.96 -0.62 -10.98
N LEU A 180 5.33 -1.60 -11.79
CA LEU A 180 5.46 -1.44 -13.23
C LEU A 180 4.13 -1.51 -13.99
N THR A 181 3.16 -2.26 -13.48
CA THR A 181 1.89 -2.49 -14.16
C THR A 181 0.72 -1.83 -13.49
N GLY A 182 0.89 -1.33 -12.27
CA GLY A 182 -0.19 -0.81 -11.44
C GLY A 182 -1.24 -1.86 -11.08
N ARG A 183 -0.98 -3.14 -11.38
CA ARG A 183 -1.93 -4.21 -11.08
C ARG A 183 -1.84 -4.63 -9.63
N SER A 184 -3.00 -4.84 -9.02
CA SER A 184 -3.12 -5.45 -7.71
C SER A 184 -3.48 -6.93 -7.85
N LYS A 185 -2.80 -7.80 -7.09
CA LYS A 185 -3.07 -9.24 -6.98
C LYS A 185 -3.41 -9.57 -5.54
N ILE A 186 -4.40 -10.44 -5.33
CA ILE A 186 -4.75 -10.92 -3.99
C ILE A 186 -4.12 -12.30 -3.82
N GLU A 187 -3.27 -12.42 -2.82
CA GLU A 187 -2.57 -13.65 -2.45
C GLU A 187 -3.14 -14.21 -1.15
N LYS A 188 -3.09 -15.53 -0.99
CA LYS A 188 -3.49 -16.19 0.25
C LYS A 188 -2.37 -16.13 1.28
N GLY A 189 -2.73 -15.81 2.52
CA GLY A 189 -1.80 -15.70 3.63
C GLY A 189 -1.30 -14.28 3.85
N LEU A 190 -0.53 -14.11 4.90
CA LEU A 190 0.19 -12.88 5.25
C LEU A 190 1.58 -13.00 4.64
N ILE A 191 1.85 -12.23 3.59
CA ILE A 191 3.08 -12.30 2.80
C ILE A 191 3.82 -10.98 2.96
N ASP A 192 5.07 -11.06 3.39
CA ASP A 192 5.94 -9.89 3.50
C ASP A 192 6.54 -9.52 2.14
N MET A 193 6.91 -8.26 1.99
CA MET A 193 7.57 -7.78 0.79
C MET A 193 8.98 -8.38 0.72
N PRO A 194 9.35 -9.05 -0.39
CA PRO A 194 10.69 -9.58 -0.55
C PRO A 194 11.71 -8.44 -0.61
N GLU A 195 12.84 -8.65 0.05
CA GLU A 195 13.96 -7.73 -0.05
C GLU A 195 14.45 -7.61 -1.50
N PRO A 196 14.94 -6.42 -1.91
CA PRO A 196 15.57 -6.25 -3.21
C PRO A 196 16.77 -7.19 -3.34
N ARG A 197 16.85 -7.93 -4.43
CA ARG A 197 18.05 -8.74 -4.73
C ARG A 197 19.24 -7.81 -4.88
N THR A 198 20.32 -8.13 -4.21
CA THR A 198 21.60 -7.43 -4.40
C THR A 198 22.41 -8.11 -5.51
N ASP A 199 23.19 -7.34 -6.28
CA ASP A 199 24.02 -7.83 -7.40
C ASP A 199 24.95 -8.99 -7.01
N LYS A 200 25.20 -9.19 -5.72
CA LYS A 200 26.01 -10.33 -5.20
C LYS A 200 25.27 -11.67 -5.25
N GLU A 201 23.93 -11.68 -5.28
CA GLU A 201 23.12 -12.91 -5.33
C GLU A 201 22.91 -13.40 -6.78
N GLU A 202 23.00 -12.51 -7.77
CA GLU A 202 22.91 -12.88 -9.18
C GLU A 202 24.15 -13.62 -9.68
N ASP A 203 25.35 -13.32 -9.15
CA ASP A 203 26.62 -13.93 -9.58
C ASP A 203 26.80 -15.38 -9.07
N HIS A 204 26.00 -15.85 -8.13
CA HIS A 204 26.06 -17.24 -7.63
C HIS A 204 25.09 -18.20 -8.32
N GLY A 205 24.00 -17.69 -8.94
CA GLY A 205 23.03 -18.54 -9.62
C GLY A 205 23.48 -19.10 -10.98
N ASP A 206 24.35 -18.38 -11.67
CA ASP A 206 24.79 -18.77 -13.03
C ASP A 206 26.01 -19.70 -13.05
N ARG A 207 26.66 -19.92 -11.92
CA ARG A 207 27.87 -20.80 -11.84
C ARG A 207 27.61 -22.24 -11.48
N GLU A 208 26.42 -22.58 -11.00
CA GLU A 208 26.04 -23.97 -10.69
C GLU A 208 25.30 -24.69 -11.81
N ALA A 209 25.11 -24.06 -12.99
CA ALA A 209 24.37 -24.62 -14.13
C ALA A 209 25.26 -24.97 -15.35
N LEU A 210 26.58 -25.16 -15.18
CA LEU A 210 27.50 -25.62 -16.24
C LEU A 210 28.18 -26.94 -15.87
#